data_8027f2de18b46bcf1e42eaad2c47d186
#
_entry.id   8027f2de18b46bcf1e42eaad2c47d186
#
_cell.length_a   1.000
_cell.length_b   1.000
_cell.length_c   1.000
_cell.angle_alpha   90.00
_cell.angle_beta   90.00
_cell.angle_gamma   90.00
#
_symmetry.space_group_name_H-M   'P 1'
#
loop_
_entity.id
_entity.type
_entity.pdbx_description
1 polymer ?
#
loop_
_entity_poly.entity_id
_entity_poly.type
_entity_poly.pdbx_seq_one_letter_code
_entity_poly.pdbx_strand_id
1 'polypeptide(L)'
;MKKIGSQVLVLVLYLWGKLSFSVVQRLGWFIGTLFFYLNSDMRRVARINIDKCFPELSEYHKKKLLKETLQQTCMTGAEMPGILFKSPQKLLQQIQVCYGEKLMQELYEQGRGVLLVAPHLGSYEIASMYISSKYPSAMLYTPPKIKVLDRLILQARSRLCKNMSPANHKGVKIIFKALANKEVIAMLTDQVPVDAGGSYIDFFGHPAKTMNFPDKLYKRYKPAVVLSYAVRNSIGKGLTLYIEDLEPLIKQYQAIEGMKDPVAYAFTRRFEEIIRQYPAQYQWTYKRFKYHPQGVDFYK
;
A
#
# COMPACT_ATOMS: atom_id res chain seq x y z
N MET A 1 13.02 -32.14 7.20
CA MET A 1 11.90 -31.41 7.81
C MET A 1 11.63 -30.04 7.17
N LYS A 2 12.59 -29.09 7.03
CA LYS A 2 12.33 -27.74 6.44
C LYS A 2 11.82 -27.76 4.97
N LYS A 3 12.22 -28.75 4.16
CA LYS A 3 11.83 -28.86 2.75
C LYS A 3 10.38 -29.36 2.58
N ILE A 4 9.94 -30.30 3.41
CA ILE A 4 8.57 -30.85 3.42
C ILE A 4 7.59 -29.75 3.89
N GLY A 5 7.89 -29.03 4.95
CA GLY A 5 7.03 -27.93 5.43
C GLY A 5 6.83 -26.82 4.40
N SER A 6 7.86 -26.49 3.58
CA SER A 6 7.70 -25.49 2.51
C SER A 6 6.86 -26.02 1.35
N GLN A 7 6.89 -27.31 1.03
CA GLN A 7 6.03 -27.91 0.00
C GLN A 7 4.57 -27.94 0.43
N VAL A 8 4.29 -28.30 1.68
CA VAL A 8 2.93 -28.27 2.26
C VAL A 8 2.39 -26.85 2.25
N LEU A 9 3.19 -25.85 2.66
CA LEU A 9 2.79 -24.45 2.62
C LEU A 9 2.40 -24.01 1.19
N VAL A 10 3.22 -24.33 0.20
CA VAL A 10 2.95 -23.98 -1.21
C VAL A 10 1.66 -24.66 -1.69
N LEU A 11 1.44 -25.93 -1.36
CA LEU A 11 0.22 -26.66 -1.73
C LEU A 11 -1.02 -25.99 -1.11
N VAL A 12 -0.97 -25.65 0.18
CA VAL A 12 -2.08 -24.98 0.87
C VAL A 12 -2.37 -23.63 0.22
N LEU A 13 -1.35 -22.82 -0.03
CA LEU A 13 -1.51 -21.53 -0.71
C LEU A 13 -2.05 -21.68 -2.14
N TYR A 14 -1.61 -22.72 -2.86
CA TYR A 14 -2.10 -23.00 -4.20
C TYR A 14 -3.60 -23.36 -4.20
N LEU A 15 -4.02 -24.28 -3.33
CA LEU A 15 -5.42 -24.67 -3.19
C LEU A 15 -6.30 -23.47 -2.78
N TRP A 16 -5.83 -22.69 -1.81
CA TRP A 16 -6.51 -21.43 -1.43
C TRP A 16 -6.60 -20.45 -2.60
N GLY A 17 -5.54 -20.30 -3.36
CA GLY A 17 -5.49 -19.44 -4.54
C GLY A 17 -6.48 -19.83 -5.66
N LYS A 18 -7.00 -21.08 -5.67
CA LYS A 18 -8.04 -21.52 -6.62
C LYS A 18 -9.45 -21.03 -6.24
N LEU A 19 -9.68 -20.70 -4.96
CA LEU A 19 -10.99 -20.25 -4.49
C LEU A 19 -11.41 -18.95 -5.20
N SER A 20 -12.73 -18.75 -5.35
CA SER A 20 -13.25 -17.51 -5.92
C SER A 20 -12.91 -16.30 -5.04
N PHE A 21 -12.83 -15.12 -5.63
CA PHE A 21 -12.51 -13.88 -4.91
C PHE A 21 -13.50 -13.62 -3.76
N SER A 22 -14.78 -13.84 -4.01
CA SER A 22 -15.84 -13.70 -3.01
C SER A 22 -15.69 -14.67 -1.82
N VAL A 23 -15.35 -15.95 -2.08
CA VAL A 23 -15.12 -16.94 -1.01
C VAL A 23 -13.90 -16.54 -0.17
N VAL A 24 -12.82 -16.14 -0.81
CA VAL A 24 -11.59 -15.71 -0.14
C VAL A 24 -11.85 -14.48 0.76
N GLN A 25 -12.63 -13.52 0.28
CA GLN A 25 -12.98 -12.35 1.08
C GLN A 25 -13.87 -12.70 2.28
N ARG A 26 -14.84 -13.62 2.12
CA ARG A 26 -15.67 -14.10 3.25
C ARG A 26 -14.83 -14.82 4.30
N LEU A 27 -13.89 -15.65 3.87
CA LEU A 27 -12.96 -16.33 4.79
C LEU A 27 -12.08 -15.30 5.52
N GLY A 28 -11.51 -14.32 4.81
CA GLY A 28 -10.75 -13.24 5.43
C GLY A 28 -11.58 -12.42 6.42
N TRP A 29 -12.82 -12.08 6.06
CA TRP A 29 -13.75 -11.40 6.95
C TRP A 29 -14.02 -12.20 8.23
N PHE A 30 -14.27 -13.51 8.11
CA PHE A 30 -14.49 -14.39 9.25
C PHE A 30 -13.26 -14.48 10.14
N ILE A 31 -12.08 -14.69 9.54
CA ILE A 31 -10.80 -14.72 10.27
C ILE A 31 -10.56 -13.40 11.00
N GLY A 32 -10.81 -12.26 10.37
CA GLY A 32 -10.70 -10.93 11.00
C GLY A 32 -11.67 -10.75 12.16
N THR A 33 -12.87 -11.33 12.06
CA THR A 33 -13.84 -11.35 13.18
C THR A 33 -13.30 -12.17 14.36
N LEU A 34 -12.66 -13.30 14.12
CA LEU A 34 -12.01 -14.07 15.18
C LEU A 34 -10.86 -13.27 15.84
N PHE A 35 -10.02 -12.62 15.05
CA PHE A 35 -8.93 -11.79 15.56
C PHE A 35 -9.42 -10.62 16.43
N PHE A 36 -10.64 -10.13 16.20
CA PHE A 36 -11.23 -9.11 17.06
C PHE A 36 -11.47 -9.60 18.48
N TYR A 37 -11.78 -10.88 18.67
CA TYR A 37 -11.99 -11.47 20.00
C TYR A 37 -10.70 -12.01 20.63
N LEU A 38 -9.64 -12.22 19.83
CA LEU A 38 -8.36 -12.70 20.33
C LEU A 38 -7.50 -11.52 20.84
N ASN A 39 -6.75 -11.77 21.92
CA ASN A 39 -5.75 -10.80 22.40
C ASN A 39 -4.46 -10.95 21.58
N SER A 40 -4.39 -10.29 20.42
CA SER A 40 -3.27 -10.32 19.51
C SER A 40 -2.56 -8.97 19.40
N ASP A 41 -1.27 -8.98 19.05
CA ASP A 41 -0.52 -7.73 18.80
C ASP A 41 -1.14 -6.94 17.64
N MET A 42 -1.68 -7.62 16.63
CA MET A 42 -2.40 -7.00 15.51
C MET A 42 -3.59 -6.17 16.00
N ARG A 43 -4.43 -6.73 16.87
CA ARG A 43 -5.58 -6.03 17.46
C ARG A 43 -5.13 -4.87 18.36
N ARG A 44 -4.10 -5.10 19.19
CA ARG A 44 -3.56 -4.08 20.10
C ARG A 44 -3.04 -2.87 19.33
N VAL A 45 -2.21 -3.09 18.32
CA VAL A 45 -1.64 -2.02 17.48
C VAL A 45 -2.74 -1.26 16.74
N ALA A 46 -3.70 -1.96 16.12
CA ALA A 46 -4.81 -1.32 15.43
C ALA A 46 -5.65 -0.45 16.37
N ARG A 47 -5.94 -0.93 17.59
CA ARG A 47 -6.67 -0.16 18.61
C ARG A 47 -5.92 1.12 18.95
N ILE A 48 -4.63 1.04 19.28
CA ILE A 48 -3.82 2.22 19.65
C ILE A 48 -3.83 3.26 18.51
N ASN A 49 -3.65 2.82 17.27
CA ASN A 49 -3.67 3.72 16.12
C ASN A 49 -5.03 4.39 15.94
N ILE A 50 -6.14 3.63 16.04
CA ILE A 50 -7.50 4.16 15.92
C ILE A 50 -7.81 5.15 17.06
N ASP A 51 -7.47 4.81 18.29
CA ASP A 51 -7.72 5.68 19.46
C ASP A 51 -7.02 7.03 19.30
N LYS A 52 -5.82 7.05 18.74
CA LYS A 52 -5.03 8.27 18.51
C LYS A 52 -5.47 9.05 17.28
N CYS A 53 -5.76 8.38 16.18
CA CYS A 53 -6.07 9.05 14.91
C CYS A 53 -7.53 9.50 14.81
N PHE A 54 -8.41 8.97 15.65
CA PHE A 54 -9.84 9.32 15.69
C PHE A 54 -10.29 9.61 17.14
N PRO A 55 -9.69 10.60 17.81
CA PRO A 55 -10.07 10.94 19.19
C PRO A 55 -11.53 11.38 19.29
N GLU A 56 -12.10 11.92 18.22
CA GLU A 56 -13.47 12.41 18.12
C GLU A 56 -14.53 11.29 18.11
N LEU A 57 -14.15 10.04 17.79
CA LEU A 57 -15.09 8.94 17.77
C LEU A 57 -15.43 8.44 19.17
N SER A 58 -16.69 8.10 19.41
CA SER A 58 -17.10 7.41 20.64
C SER A 58 -16.47 6.01 20.73
N GLU A 59 -16.36 5.47 21.94
CA GLU A 59 -15.81 4.12 22.16
C GLU A 59 -16.56 3.03 21.39
N TYR A 60 -17.87 3.19 21.20
CA TYR A 60 -18.67 2.31 20.38
C TYR A 60 -18.20 2.35 18.91
N HIS A 61 -18.01 3.52 18.33
CA HIS A 61 -17.57 3.68 16.95
C HIS A 61 -16.11 3.24 16.76
N LYS A 62 -15.20 3.52 17.70
CA LYS A 62 -13.83 3.00 17.68
C LYS A 62 -13.79 1.48 17.71
N LYS A 63 -14.61 0.84 18.56
CA LYS A 63 -14.70 -0.63 18.65
C LYS A 63 -15.26 -1.23 17.37
N LYS A 64 -16.25 -0.60 16.75
CA LYS A 64 -16.79 -0.99 15.44
C LYS A 64 -15.72 -0.89 14.36
N LEU A 65 -15.04 0.26 14.26
CA LEU A 65 -13.96 0.50 13.32
C LEU A 65 -12.81 -0.51 13.49
N LEU A 66 -12.42 -0.81 14.73
CA LEU A 66 -11.40 -1.83 15.02
C LEU A 66 -11.79 -3.20 14.46
N LYS A 67 -13.05 -3.64 14.66
CA LYS A 67 -13.54 -4.91 14.13
C LYS A 67 -13.48 -4.93 12.60
N GLU A 68 -13.99 -3.90 11.95
CA GLU A 68 -14.00 -3.76 10.51
C GLU A 68 -12.56 -3.70 9.94
N THR A 69 -11.64 -2.99 10.60
CA THR A 69 -10.21 -2.95 10.25
C THR A 69 -9.57 -4.33 10.25
N LEU A 70 -9.81 -5.13 11.29
CA LEU A 70 -9.26 -6.49 11.36
C LEU A 70 -9.84 -7.39 10.27
N GLN A 71 -11.13 -7.24 9.96
CA GLN A 71 -11.78 -7.93 8.85
C GLN A 71 -11.12 -7.56 7.51
N GLN A 72 -10.93 -6.27 7.23
CA GLN A 72 -10.31 -5.78 6.00
C GLN A 72 -8.83 -6.22 5.89
N THR A 73 -8.07 -6.15 6.98
CA THR A 73 -6.68 -6.61 7.02
C THR A 73 -6.58 -8.10 6.71
N CYS A 74 -7.45 -8.92 7.31
CA CYS A 74 -7.46 -10.36 7.04
C CYS A 74 -7.96 -10.68 5.62
N MET A 75 -8.86 -9.89 5.05
CA MET A 75 -9.23 -10.03 3.63
C MET A 75 -8.02 -9.74 2.72
N THR A 76 -7.22 -8.71 2.99
CA THR A 76 -5.98 -8.43 2.24
C THR A 76 -5.03 -9.63 2.29
N GLY A 77 -4.81 -10.21 3.47
CA GLY A 77 -3.99 -11.42 3.61
C GLY A 77 -4.58 -12.62 2.88
N ALA A 78 -5.89 -12.80 2.94
CA ALA A 78 -6.60 -13.90 2.29
C ALA A 78 -6.58 -13.80 0.75
N GLU A 79 -6.51 -12.61 0.17
CA GLU A 79 -6.39 -12.35 -1.27
C GLU A 79 -5.01 -12.73 -1.82
N MET A 80 -3.95 -12.72 -0.99
CA MET A 80 -2.57 -12.95 -1.42
C MET A 80 -2.35 -14.28 -2.18
N PRO A 81 -2.87 -15.44 -1.74
CA PRO A 81 -2.73 -16.68 -2.52
C PRO A 81 -3.34 -16.57 -3.93
N GLY A 82 -4.45 -15.83 -4.06
CA GLY A 82 -5.02 -15.52 -5.38
C GLY A 82 -4.05 -14.74 -6.26
N ILE A 83 -3.38 -13.74 -5.69
CA ILE A 83 -2.36 -12.93 -6.39
C ILE A 83 -1.17 -13.79 -6.82
N LEU A 84 -0.76 -14.75 -5.99
CA LEU A 84 0.35 -15.65 -6.31
C LEU A 84 0.03 -16.60 -7.48
N PHE A 85 -1.18 -17.14 -7.55
CA PHE A 85 -1.47 -18.31 -8.40
C PHE A 85 -2.53 -18.10 -9.50
N LYS A 86 -3.38 -17.05 -9.44
CA LYS A 86 -4.30 -16.73 -10.54
C LYS A 86 -3.58 -15.98 -11.67
N SER A 87 -4.13 -16.08 -12.88
CA SER A 87 -3.67 -15.24 -13.98
C SER A 87 -3.93 -13.76 -13.68
N PRO A 88 -3.05 -12.85 -14.13
CA PRO A 88 -3.27 -11.40 -13.99
C PRO A 88 -4.64 -10.96 -14.49
N GLN A 89 -5.10 -11.46 -15.63
CA GLN A 89 -6.40 -11.12 -16.21
C GLN A 89 -7.56 -11.39 -15.26
N LYS A 90 -7.58 -12.56 -14.59
CA LYS A 90 -8.63 -12.90 -13.60
C LYS A 90 -8.62 -11.98 -12.38
N LEU A 91 -7.45 -11.48 -11.99
CA LEU A 91 -7.31 -10.52 -10.89
C LEU A 91 -7.76 -9.12 -11.31
N LEU A 92 -7.36 -8.68 -12.49
CA LEU A 92 -7.73 -7.37 -13.03
C LEU A 92 -9.23 -7.24 -13.30
N GLN A 93 -9.93 -8.33 -13.63
CA GLN A 93 -11.39 -8.38 -13.73
C GLN A 93 -12.13 -8.06 -12.41
N GLN A 94 -11.41 -8.05 -11.26
CA GLN A 94 -11.99 -7.61 -10.00
C GLN A 94 -12.17 -6.08 -9.93
N ILE A 95 -11.47 -5.30 -10.77
CA ILE A 95 -11.65 -3.86 -10.87
C ILE A 95 -12.88 -3.61 -11.73
N GLN A 96 -13.96 -3.13 -11.10
CA GLN A 96 -15.23 -2.85 -11.75
C GLN A 96 -15.27 -1.45 -12.34
N VAL A 97 -14.63 -0.50 -11.66
CA VAL A 97 -14.56 0.92 -12.05
C VAL A 97 -13.14 1.43 -11.81
N CYS A 98 -12.64 2.23 -12.74
CA CYS A 98 -11.39 2.97 -12.60
C CYS A 98 -11.66 4.45 -12.86
N TYR A 99 -11.58 5.25 -11.81
CA TYR A 99 -11.61 6.71 -11.92
C TYR A 99 -10.18 7.23 -12.15
N GLY A 100 -10.03 8.18 -13.08
CA GLY A 100 -8.74 8.79 -13.39
C GLY A 100 -7.88 7.98 -14.38
N GLU A 101 -8.41 6.98 -15.06
CA GLU A 101 -7.65 6.21 -16.06
C GLU A 101 -7.14 7.11 -17.21
N LYS A 102 -8.01 7.98 -17.74
CA LYS A 102 -7.66 8.94 -18.79
C LYS A 102 -6.62 9.95 -18.29
N LEU A 103 -6.76 10.44 -17.07
CA LEU A 103 -5.77 11.31 -16.43
C LEU A 103 -4.39 10.64 -16.35
N MET A 104 -4.33 9.37 -15.94
CA MET A 104 -3.07 8.61 -15.89
C MET A 104 -2.43 8.50 -17.26
N GLN A 105 -3.21 8.25 -18.29
CA GLN A 105 -2.73 8.18 -19.67
C GLN A 105 -2.16 9.53 -20.10
N GLU A 106 -2.89 10.63 -19.91
CA GLU A 106 -2.46 11.99 -20.26
C GLU A 106 -1.15 12.38 -19.55
N LEU A 107 -1.03 12.05 -18.25
CA LEU A 107 0.19 12.31 -17.49
C LEU A 107 1.38 11.46 -17.94
N TYR A 108 1.15 10.20 -18.32
CA TYR A 108 2.19 9.33 -18.85
C TYR A 108 2.68 9.80 -20.23
N GLU A 109 1.76 10.22 -21.09
CA GLU A 109 2.05 10.72 -22.46
C GLU A 109 2.84 12.04 -22.47
N GLN A 110 2.92 12.78 -21.35
CA GLN A 110 3.82 13.93 -21.20
C GLN A 110 5.30 13.54 -21.32
N GLY A 111 5.64 12.24 -21.24
CA GLY A 111 7.00 11.75 -21.50
C GLY A 111 8.05 12.17 -20.48
N ARG A 112 7.66 12.51 -19.25
CA ARG A 112 8.57 12.84 -18.14
C ARG A 112 8.67 11.75 -17.07
N GLY A 113 8.01 10.59 -17.31
CA GLY A 113 7.87 9.50 -16.35
C GLY A 113 6.83 9.80 -15.28
N VAL A 114 6.40 8.78 -14.55
CA VAL A 114 5.37 8.91 -13.52
C VAL A 114 5.89 8.34 -12.19
N LEU A 115 5.74 9.10 -11.12
CA LEU A 115 5.92 8.65 -9.75
C LEU A 115 4.54 8.42 -9.13
N LEU A 116 4.15 7.16 -9.01
CA LEU A 116 2.91 6.75 -8.38
C LEU A 116 3.16 6.44 -6.91
N VAL A 117 2.45 7.16 -6.04
CA VAL A 117 2.44 6.93 -4.59
C VAL A 117 1.10 6.35 -4.16
N ALA A 118 1.11 5.45 -3.19
CA ALA A 118 -0.09 4.78 -2.73
C ALA A 118 -0.01 4.45 -1.22
N PRO A 119 -1.15 4.43 -0.50
CA PRO A 119 -1.23 3.91 0.86
C PRO A 119 -1.46 2.40 0.86
N HIS A 120 -1.14 1.72 1.97
CA HIS A 120 -1.58 0.35 2.24
C HIS A 120 -3.08 0.34 2.59
N LEU A 121 -3.92 0.63 1.61
CA LEU A 121 -5.38 0.74 1.75
C LEU A 121 -6.07 -0.19 0.75
N GLY A 122 -7.07 -0.90 1.20
CA GLY A 122 -7.88 -1.79 0.37
C GLY A 122 -7.05 -2.89 -0.30
N SER A 123 -7.25 -3.10 -1.60
CA SER A 123 -6.56 -4.12 -2.39
C SER A 123 -5.40 -3.51 -3.21
N TYR A 124 -4.44 -2.89 -2.53
CA TYR A 124 -3.30 -2.18 -3.14
C TYR A 124 -2.45 -3.06 -4.08
N GLU A 125 -2.39 -4.37 -3.86
CA GLU A 125 -1.67 -5.30 -4.75
C GLU A 125 -2.32 -5.35 -6.15
N ILE A 126 -3.66 -5.44 -6.21
CA ILE A 126 -4.38 -5.46 -7.50
C ILE A 126 -4.30 -4.08 -8.18
N ALA A 127 -4.32 -2.99 -7.42
CA ALA A 127 -4.07 -1.64 -7.96
C ALA A 127 -2.69 -1.56 -8.64
N SER A 128 -1.64 -2.04 -7.97
CA SER A 128 -0.29 -2.08 -8.53
C SER A 128 -0.22 -2.92 -9.81
N MET A 129 -0.90 -4.08 -9.82
CA MET A 129 -0.97 -4.95 -11.01
C MET A 129 -1.68 -4.26 -12.18
N TYR A 130 -2.74 -3.51 -11.92
CA TYR A 130 -3.46 -2.76 -12.96
C TYR A 130 -2.54 -1.76 -13.67
N ILE A 131 -1.84 -0.95 -12.92
CA ILE A 131 -0.88 0.03 -13.46
C ILE A 131 0.21 -0.68 -14.29
N SER A 132 0.82 -1.73 -13.73
CA SER A 132 1.87 -2.49 -14.42
C SER A 132 1.39 -3.27 -15.64
N SER A 133 0.08 -3.52 -15.75
CA SER A 133 -0.50 -4.15 -16.94
C SER A 133 -0.61 -3.20 -18.14
N LYS A 134 -0.63 -1.89 -17.88
CA LYS A 134 -0.81 -0.84 -18.90
C LYS A 134 0.46 -0.07 -19.21
N TYR A 135 1.40 0.03 -18.26
CA TYR A 135 2.59 0.87 -18.38
C TYR A 135 3.85 0.11 -17.97
N PRO A 136 4.97 0.28 -18.70
CA PRO A 136 6.27 -0.15 -18.22
C PRO A 136 6.53 0.43 -16.83
N SER A 137 6.85 -0.44 -15.87
CA SER A 137 6.92 -0.02 -14.49
C SER A 137 8.08 -0.67 -13.73
N ALA A 138 8.53 0.02 -12.66
CA ALA A 138 9.50 -0.50 -11.71
C ALA A 138 9.00 -0.30 -10.27
N MET A 139 9.26 -1.28 -9.42
CA MET A 139 8.85 -1.27 -8.01
C MET A 139 9.94 -1.84 -7.11
N LEU A 140 10.02 -1.30 -5.89
CA LEU A 140 10.80 -1.89 -4.82
C LEU A 140 9.92 -2.72 -3.90
N TYR A 141 10.46 -3.80 -3.36
CA TYR A 141 9.77 -4.61 -2.35
C TYR A 141 10.73 -5.02 -1.24
N THR A 142 10.19 -5.31 -0.06
CA THR A 142 10.94 -5.89 1.04
C THR A 142 10.78 -7.41 0.98
N PRO A 143 11.85 -8.19 0.76
CA PRO A 143 11.78 -9.64 0.72
C PRO A 143 11.27 -10.21 2.06
N PRO A 144 10.28 -11.10 2.07
CA PRO A 144 9.85 -11.78 3.29
C PRO A 144 10.95 -12.73 3.78
N LYS A 145 10.96 -12.99 5.10
CA LYS A 145 11.97 -13.88 5.73
C LYS A 145 11.90 -15.31 5.19
N ILE A 146 10.74 -15.77 4.72
CA ILE A 146 10.51 -17.12 4.21
C ILE A 146 10.86 -17.15 2.72
N LYS A 147 12.02 -17.74 2.37
CA LYS A 147 12.56 -17.78 1.00
C LYS A 147 11.59 -18.32 -0.07
N VAL A 148 10.74 -19.29 0.27
CA VAL A 148 9.76 -19.81 -0.70
C VAL A 148 8.66 -18.80 -1.00
N LEU A 149 8.21 -18.02 -0.02
CA LEU A 149 7.26 -16.94 -0.21
C LEU A 149 7.88 -15.80 -1.03
N ASP A 150 9.14 -15.44 -0.75
CA ASP A 150 9.87 -14.43 -1.54
C ASP A 150 9.88 -14.78 -3.01
N ARG A 151 10.23 -16.02 -3.35
CA ARG A 151 10.24 -16.51 -4.72
C ARG A 151 8.85 -16.44 -5.38
N LEU A 152 7.80 -16.89 -4.69
CA LEU A 152 6.44 -16.85 -5.20
C LEU A 152 5.95 -15.41 -5.41
N ILE A 153 6.20 -14.51 -4.48
CA ILE A 153 5.82 -13.10 -4.58
C ILE A 153 6.54 -12.44 -5.77
N LEU A 154 7.85 -12.65 -5.87
CA LEU A 154 8.62 -12.10 -6.98
C LEU A 154 8.12 -12.61 -8.33
N GLN A 155 7.89 -13.93 -8.47
CA GLN A 155 7.32 -14.52 -9.68
C GLN A 155 5.93 -13.96 -10.01
N ALA A 156 5.07 -13.79 -9.01
CA ALA A 156 3.73 -13.26 -9.21
C ALA A 156 3.73 -11.82 -9.72
N ARG A 157 4.50 -10.95 -9.07
CA ARG A 157 4.58 -9.53 -9.42
C ARG A 157 5.34 -9.31 -10.75
N SER A 158 6.38 -10.09 -11.02
CA SER A 158 7.16 -9.99 -12.27
C SER A 158 6.39 -10.40 -13.53
N ARG A 159 5.20 -10.99 -13.38
CA ARG A 159 4.32 -11.27 -14.53
C ARG A 159 3.86 -10.00 -15.27
N LEU A 160 3.78 -8.88 -14.56
CA LEU A 160 3.36 -7.58 -15.10
C LEU A 160 4.42 -6.50 -14.91
N CYS A 161 5.13 -6.47 -13.79
CA CYS A 161 6.20 -5.52 -13.52
C CYS A 161 7.56 -6.20 -13.71
N LYS A 162 8.20 -5.98 -14.85
CA LYS A 162 9.50 -6.61 -15.18
C LYS A 162 10.65 -6.11 -14.29
N ASN A 163 10.57 -4.88 -13.80
CA ASN A 163 11.62 -4.23 -13.02
C ASN A 163 11.31 -4.27 -11.51
N MET A 164 11.01 -5.48 -10.97
CA MET A 164 10.86 -5.72 -9.53
C MET A 164 12.24 -5.91 -8.89
N SER A 165 12.52 -5.18 -7.80
CA SER A 165 13.80 -5.30 -7.10
C SER A 165 13.65 -5.17 -5.58
N PRO A 166 14.48 -5.85 -4.79
CA PRO A 166 14.57 -5.59 -3.36
C PRO A 166 14.92 -4.13 -3.06
N ALA A 167 14.38 -3.61 -1.95
CA ALA A 167 14.62 -2.25 -1.47
C ALA A 167 16.04 -2.12 -0.89
N ASN A 168 17.05 -2.09 -1.77
CA ASN A 168 18.47 -1.91 -1.46
C ASN A 168 19.14 -1.01 -2.50
N HIS A 169 20.44 -0.75 -2.36
CA HIS A 169 21.17 0.12 -3.30
C HIS A 169 21.09 -0.30 -4.77
N LYS A 170 21.02 -1.60 -5.07
CA LYS A 170 20.85 -2.09 -6.46
C LYS A 170 19.44 -1.78 -6.97
N GLY A 171 18.43 -1.98 -6.14
CA GLY A 171 17.04 -1.64 -6.47
C GLY A 171 16.84 -0.15 -6.72
N VAL A 172 17.46 0.71 -5.90
CA VAL A 172 17.40 2.18 -6.10
C VAL A 172 17.97 2.57 -7.47
N LYS A 173 19.05 1.93 -7.95
CA LYS A 173 19.59 2.16 -9.31
C LYS A 173 18.58 1.80 -10.40
N ILE A 174 17.78 0.73 -10.20
CA ILE A 174 16.71 0.34 -11.12
C ILE A 174 15.62 1.42 -11.18
N ILE A 175 15.22 1.97 -10.03
CA ILE A 175 14.27 3.09 -9.97
C ILE A 175 14.77 4.31 -10.75
N PHE A 176 16.03 4.70 -10.54
CA PHE A 176 16.61 5.82 -11.29
C PHE A 176 16.64 5.57 -12.81
N LYS A 177 17.02 4.35 -13.23
CA LYS A 177 17.02 3.96 -14.63
C LYS A 177 15.62 4.00 -15.23
N ALA A 178 14.63 3.49 -14.53
CA ALA A 178 13.25 3.47 -15.00
C ALA A 178 12.68 4.89 -15.18
N LEU A 179 12.91 5.81 -14.22
CA LEU A 179 12.53 7.21 -14.39
C LEU A 179 13.28 7.90 -15.54
N ALA A 180 14.57 7.61 -15.71
CA ALA A 180 15.32 8.12 -16.85
C ALA A 180 14.74 7.63 -18.19
N ASN A 181 14.18 6.42 -18.22
CA ASN A 181 13.48 5.82 -19.36
C ASN A 181 12.00 6.27 -19.47
N LYS A 182 11.53 7.20 -18.62
CA LYS A 182 10.14 7.69 -18.61
C LYS A 182 9.09 6.63 -18.25
N GLU A 183 9.50 5.61 -17.49
CA GLU A 183 8.62 4.56 -16.99
C GLU A 183 7.85 5.01 -15.72
N VAL A 184 6.89 4.19 -15.28
CA VAL A 184 6.15 4.39 -14.04
C VAL A 184 6.93 3.78 -12.88
N ILE A 185 7.13 4.56 -11.82
CA ILE A 185 7.61 4.07 -10.54
C ILE A 185 6.43 4.02 -9.57
N ALA A 186 6.18 2.86 -8.96
CA ALA A 186 5.14 2.75 -7.95
C ALA A 186 5.72 2.42 -6.57
N MET A 187 5.23 3.15 -5.56
CA MET A 187 5.68 3.04 -4.17
C MET A 187 4.52 3.11 -3.20
N LEU A 188 4.53 2.22 -2.20
CA LEU A 188 3.71 2.35 -1.00
C LEU A 188 4.50 3.19 0.01
N THR A 189 4.05 4.42 0.28
CA THR A 189 4.87 5.44 0.95
C THR A 189 4.47 5.73 2.40
N ASP A 190 3.44 5.06 2.92
CA ASP A 190 2.84 5.27 4.23
C ASP A 190 3.47 4.47 5.37
N GLN A 191 4.40 3.58 5.10
CA GLN A 191 5.15 2.86 6.13
C GLN A 191 6.45 3.56 6.48
N VAL A 192 6.96 3.26 7.69
CA VAL A 192 8.22 3.82 8.19
C VAL A 192 9.39 3.33 7.33
N PRO A 193 10.25 4.23 6.81
CA PRO A 193 11.40 3.84 6.01
C PRO A 193 12.37 2.97 6.83
N VAL A 194 13.00 1.98 6.16
CA VAL A 194 13.90 1.00 6.79
C VAL A 194 15.18 1.66 7.31
N ASP A 195 15.68 2.67 6.59
CA ASP A 195 16.92 3.37 6.91
C ASP A 195 16.67 4.66 7.71
N ALA A 196 17.76 5.32 8.12
CA ALA A 196 17.72 6.62 8.78
C ALA A 196 17.06 7.74 7.94
N GLY A 197 16.75 7.46 6.65
CA GLY A 197 16.05 8.37 5.74
C GLY A 197 14.59 8.60 6.11
N GLY A 198 14.08 9.80 5.80
CA GLY A 198 12.69 10.19 6.07
C GLY A 198 12.59 11.41 6.97
N SER A 199 11.46 12.06 6.88
CA SER A 199 11.13 13.26 7.64
C SER A 199 9.96 12.97 8.58
N TYR A 200 9.89 13.67 9.70
CA TYR A 200 8.71 13.63 10.54
C TYR A 200 7.66 14.56 9.94
N ILE A 201 6.54 13.98 9.55
CA ILE A 201 5.38 14.70 9.00
C ILE A 201 4.19 14.33 9.87
N ASP A 202 3.37 15.32 10.16
CA ASP A 202 2.13 15.05 10.88
C ASP A 202 1.24 14.11 10.10
N PHE A 203 0.75 13.08 10.78
CA PHE A 203 -0.24 12.14 10.29
C PHE A 203 -1.32 12.00 11.36
N PHE A 204 -2.52 12.47 11.08
CA PHE A 204 -3.62 12.58 12.05
C PHE A 204 -3.23 13.35 13.33
N GLY A 205 -2.47 14.45 13.19
CA GLY A 205 -2.03 15.28 14.31
C GLY A 205 -0.86 14.71 15.14
N HIS A 206 -0.24 13.62 14.67
CA HIS A 206 0.90 13.00 15.34
C HIS A 206 2.12 12.92 14.43
N PRO A 207 3.34 13.20 14.93
CA PRO A 207 4.55 13.12 14.12
C PRO A 207 4.83 11.68 13.72
N ALA A 208 4.80 11.42 12.43
CA ALA A 208 5.05 10.10 11.85
C ALA A 208 6.26 10.15 10.91
N LYS A 209 7.25 9.29 11.15
CA LYS A 209 8.41 9.18 10.27
C LYS A 209 7.96 8.71 8.89
N THR A 210 8.10 9.56 7.88
CA THR A 210 7.57 9.40 6.54
C THR A 210 8.71 9.37 5.53
N MET A 211 8.60 8.50 4.52
CA MET A 211 9.58 8.37 3.45
C MET A 211 9.68 9.66 2.64
N ASN A 212 10.88 10.21 2.49
CA ASN A 212 11.16 11.38 1.63
C ASN A 212 11.92 11.02 0.33
N PHE A 213 12.04 9.74 0.02
CA PHE A 213 12.62 9.30 -1.24
C PHE A 213 11.83 9.80 -2.47
N PRO A 214 10.48 9.87 -2.45
CA PRO A 214 9.70 10.53 -3.49
C PRO A 214 10.13 11.96 -3.79
N ASP A 215 10.45 12.77 -2.78
CA ASP A 215 10.93 14.15 -2.95
C ASP A 215 12.26 14.21 -3.68
N LYS A 216 13.18 13.28 -3.37
CA LYS A 216 14.48 13.20 -4.07
C LYS A 216 14.31 12.83 -5.54
N LEU A 217 13.36 11.94 -5.84
CA LEU A 217 13.03 11.58 -7.22
C LEU A 217 12.37 12.75 -7.95
N TYR A 218 11.41 13.41 -7.31
CA TYR A 218 10.72 14.58 -7.88
C TYR A 218 11.69 15.73 -8.16
N LYS A 219 12.57 16.05 -7.20
CA LYS A 219 13.60 17.11 -7.38
C LYS A 219 14.51 16.83 -8.58
N ARG A 220 14.90 15.57 -8.78
CA ARG A 220 15.88 15.18 -9.80
C ARG A 220 15.27 14.99 -11.20
N TYR A 221 14.12 14.32 -11.29
CA TYR A 221 13.56 13.87 -12.58
C TYR A 221 12.30 14.63 -13.00
N LYS A 222 11.66 15.36 -12.08
CA LYS A 222 10.40 16.07 -12.32
C LYS A 222 9.31 15.19 -12.96
N PRO A 223 9.11 13.93 -12.50
CA PRO A 223 8.05 13.09 -13.02
C PRO A 223 6.68 13.69 -12.71
N ALA A 224 5.64 13.28 -13.45
CA ALA A 224 4.27 13.48 -12.98
C ALA A 224 4.07 12.70 -11.67
N VAL A 225 3.42 13.29 -10.68
CA VAL A 225 3.17 12.61 -9.39
C VAL A 225 1.70 12.26 -9.29
N VAL A 226 1.44 10.96 -9.22
CA VAL A 226 0.09 10.38 -9.21
C VAL A 226 -0.13 9.63 -7.90
N LEU A 227 -1.31 9.77 -7.33
CA LEU A 227 -1.77 8.98 -6.21
C LEU A 227 -2.75 7.90 -6.71
N SER A 228 -2.62 6.65 -6.23
CA SER A 228 -3.54 5.57 -6.58
C SER A 228 -3.93 4.73 -5.37
N TYR A 229 -5.20 4.32 -5.31
CA TYR A 229 -5.70 3.42 -4.30
C TYR A 229 -6.90 2.61 -4.81
N ALA A 230 -7.06 1.38 -4.31
CA ALA A 230 -8.17 0.52 -4.70
C ALA A 230 -9.00 0.12 -3.48
N VAL A 231 -10.22 0.61 -3.41
CA VAL A 231 -11.17 0.26 -2.34
C VAL A 231 -11.96 -0.99 -2.71
N ARG A 232 -12.15 -1.85 -1.71
CA ARG A 232 -13.12 -2.94 -1.83
C ARG A 232 -14.53 -2.38 -1.75
N ASN A 233 -15.34 -2.77 -2.71
CA ASN A 233 -16.78 -2.60 -2.65
C ASN A 233 -17.35 -3.57 -1.57
N SER A 234 -18.61 -3.92 -1.62
CA SER A 234 -19.10 -5.02 -0.76
C SER A 234 -18.39 -6.33 -1.08
N ILE A 235 -18.35 -7.27 -0.13
CA ILE A 235 -17.71 -8.59 -0.30
C ILE A 235 -18.16 -9.24 -1.62
N GLY A 236 -17.21 -9.60 -2.47
CA GLY A 236 -17.46 -10.22 -3.77
C GLY A 236 -17.99 -9.31 -4.86
N LYS A 237 -18.13 -8.00 -4.60
CA LYS A 237 -18.58 -6.99 -5.59
C LYS A 237 -17.42 -6.25 -6.27
N GLY A 238 -16.21 -6.78 -6.15
CA GLY A 238 -15.02 -6.25 -6.79
C GLY A 238 -14.45 -5.01 -6.11
N LEU A 239 -13.71 -4.25 -6.89
CA LEU A 239 -12.90 -3.11 -6.46
C LEU A 239 -13.23 -1.87 -7.29
N THR A 240 -13.08 -0.70 -6.69
CA THR A 240 -13.04 0.58 -7.38
C THR A 240 -11.64 1.14 -7.25
N LEU A 241 -10.98 1.41 -8.36
CA LEU A 241 -9.65 2.01 -8.44
C LEU A 241 -9.78 3.52 -8.65
N TYR A 242 -9.00 4.28 -7.91
CA TYR A 242 -8.88 5.72 -8.04
C TYR A 242 -7.45 6.10 -8.41
N ILE A 243 -7.31 7.06 -9.32
CA ILE A 243 -6.05 7.64 -9.76
C ILE A 243 -6.22 9.16 -9.77
N GLU A 244 -5.35 9.86 -9.08
CA GLU A 244 -5.45 11.31 -8.86
C GLU A 244 -4.13 12.00 -9.18
N ASP A 245 -4.18 13.20 -9.77
CA ASP A 245 -3.00 14.05 -9.91
C ASP A 245 -2.66 14.71 -8.57
N LEU A 246 -1.46 14.50 -8.10
CA LEU A 246 -1.00 15.06 -6.83
C LEU A 246 -0.19 16.37 -7.01
N GLU A 247 0.14 16.75 -8.24
CA GLU A 247 0.98 17.92 -8.50
C GLU A 247 0.36 19.25 -8.04
N PRO A 248 -0.97 19.48 -8.17
CA PRO A 248 -1.57 20.71 -7.64
C PRO A 248 -1.31 20.89 -6.15
N LEU A 249 -1.44 19.81 -5.36
CA LEU A 249 -1.19 19.82 -3.93
C LEU A 249 0.30 19.98 -3.62
N ILE A 250 1.18 19.32 -4.39
CA ILE A 250 2.64 19.49 -4.25
C ILE A 250 3.04 20.95 -4.47
N LYS A 251 2.48 21.63 -5.48
CA LYS A 251 2.77 23.05 -5.76
C LYS A 251 2.34 23.97 -4.60
N GLN A 252 1.21 23.68 -3.95
CA GLN A 252 0.78 24.41 -2.76
C GLN A 252 1.81 24.28 -1.63
N TYR A 253 2.32 23.08 -1.35
CA TYR A 253 3.36 22.90 -0.34
C TYR A 253 4.70 23.50 -0.74
N GLN A 254 5.08 23.46 -2.02
CA GLN A 254 6.30 24.10 -2.52
C GLN A 254 6.30 25.64 -2.33
N ALA A 255 5.14 26.27 -2.30
CA ALA A 255 5.00 27.70 -2.06
C ALA A 255 5.23 28.11 -0.59
N ILE A 256 5.27 27.15 0.35
CA ILE A 256 5.52 27.41 1.77
C ILE A 256 7.02 27.59 1.99
N GLU A 257 7.43 28.73 2.52
CA GLU A 257 8.82 29.02 2.84
C GLU A 257 9.40 27.97 3.81
N GLY A 258 10.59 27.46 3.50
CA GLY A 258 11.27 26.43 4.32
C GLY A 258 10.76 25.01 4.14
N MET A 259 9.76 24.76 3.28
CA MET A 259 9.26 23.40 3.00
C MET A 259 10.32 22.53 2.33
N LYS A 260 10.75 21.46 3.01
CA LYS A 260 11.82 20.57 2.54
C LYS A 260 11.31 19.38 1.69
N ASP A 261 10.16 18.80 2.07
CA ASP A 261 9.64 17.56 1.50
C ASP A 261 8.18 17.72 1.03
N PRO A 262 7.90 18.59 0.02
CA PRO A 262 6.54 18.95 -0.40
C PRO A 262 5.76 17.73 -0.97
N VAL A 263 6.42 16.76 -1.60
CA VAL A 263 5.77 15.54 -2.11
C VAL A 263 5.30 14.68 -0.96
N ALA A 264 6.14 14.50 0.07
CA ALA A 264 5.79 13.71 1.25
C ALA A 264 4.66 14.35 2.06
N TYR A 265 4.64 15.68 2.19
CA TYR A 265 3.51 16.39 2.79
C TYR A 265 2.24 16.22 1.97
N ALA A 266 2.28 16.40 0.66
CA ALA A 266 1.14 16.29 -0.23
C ALA A 266 0.49 14.90 -0.15
N PHE A 267 1.26 13.82 -0.32
CA PHE A 267 0.67 12.48 -0.25
C PHE A 267 0.18 12.13 1.16
N THR A 268 0.86 12.60 2.22
CA THR A 268 0.44 12.32 3.59
C THR A 268 -0.92 12.97 3.88
N ARG A 269 -1.13 14.23 3.51
CA ARG A 269 -2.43 14.90 3.66
C ARG A 269 -3.53 14.23 2.85
N ARG A 270 -3.24 13.91 1.58
CA ARG A 270 -4.24 13.24 0.75
C ARG A 270 -4.57 11.84 1.27
N PHE A 271 -3.61 11.11 1.83
CA PHE A 271 -3.86 9.83 2.49
C PHE A 271 -4.79 9.98 3.70
N GLU A 272 -4.62 11.00 4.55
CA GLU A 272 -5.52 11.25 5.68
C GLU A 272 -6.98 11.44 5.21
N GLU A 273 -7.19 12.22 4.16
CA GLU A 273 -8.52 12.46 3.59
C GLU A 273 -9.16 11.15 3.07
N ILE A 274 -8.39 10.35 2.33
CA ILE A 274 -8.84 9.05 1.81
C ILE A 274 -9.12 8.07 2.95
N ILE A 275 -8.26 8.03 3.95
CA ILE A 275 -8.43 7.16 5.11
C ILE A 275 -9.66 7.56 5.92
N ARG A 276 -9.98 8.85 6.05
CA ARG A 276 -11.24 9.29 6.67
C ARG A 276 -12.48 8.85 5.90
N GLN A 277 -12.39 8.73 4.56
CA GLN A 277 -13.49 8.20 3.73
C GLN A 277 -13.62 6.67 3.82
N TYR A 278 -12.50 5.94 3.95
CA TYR A 278 -12.44 4.48 3.99
C TYR A 278 -11.65 3.95 5.20
N PRO A 279 -12.00 4.37 6.43
CA PRO A 279 -11.14 4.17 7.59
C PRO A 279 -10.88 2.70 7.92
N ALA A 280 -11.84 1.81 7.69
CA ALA A 280 -11.68 0.38 7.94
C ALA A 280 -10.71 -0.31 6.97
N GLN A 281 -10.50 0.25 5.78
CA GLN A 281 -9.67 -0.39 4.75
C GLN A 281 -8.18 -0.02 4.84
N TYR A 282 -7.79 0.91 5.71
CA TYR A 282 -6.39 1.24 5.95
C TYR A 282 -5.72 0.25 6.89
N GLN A 283 -4.42 0.03 6.71
CA GLN A 283 -3.63 -0.96 7.45
C GLN A 283 -3.27 -0.46 8.88
N TRP A 284 -4.27 -0.22 9.74
CA TRP A 284 -4.07 0.20 11.13
C TRP A 284 -3.28 -0.80 11.98
N THR A 285 -3.11 -2.02 11.52
CA THR A 285 -2.31 -3.07 12.18
C THR A 285 -0.81 -2.87 12.07
N TYR A 286 -0.35 -1.89 11.26
CA TYR A 286 1.04 -1.50 11.16
C TYR A 286 1.40 -0.43 12.22
N LYS A 287 2.59 -0.54 12.83
CA LYS A 287 3.10 0.44 13.82
C LYS A 287 3.58 1.72 13.12
N ARG A 288 2.62 2.57 12.66
CA ARG A 288 2.91 3.79 11.89
C ARG A 288 3.73 4.81 12.67
N PHE A 289 3.54 4.89 13.98
CA PHE A 289 4.22 5.82 14.90
C PHE A 289 5.35 5.14 15.68
N LYS A 290 5.97 4.12 15.10
CA LYS A 290 7.05 3.33 15.74
C LYS A 290 8.23 4.18 16.20
N TYR A 291 8.56 5.24 15.47
CA TYR A 291 9.58 6.19 15.85
C TYR A 291 8.95 7.55 16.09
N HIS A 292 9.20 8.11 17.26
CA HIS A 292 8.75 9.44 17.66
C HIS A 292 9.97 10.34 17.85
N PRO A 293 9.94 11.63 17.44
CA PRO A 293 11.10 12.52 17.53
C PRO A 293 11.58 12.74 18.98
N GLN A 294 10.69 12.61 19.94
CA GLN A 294 10.98 12.74 21.37
C GLN A 294 11.21 11.39 22.07
N GLY A 295 11.40 10.30 21.35
CA GLY A 295 11.62 8.96 21.93
C GLY A 295 10.42 8.31 22.59
N VAL A 296 9.21 8.86 22.45
CA VAL A 296 7.98 8.29 23.01
C VAL A 296 7.64 6.98 22.31
N ASP A 297 7.39 5.93 23.10
CA ASP A 297 6.90 4.66 22.55
C ASP A 297 5.36 4.66 22.54
N PHE A 298 4.79 4.83 21.34
CA PHE A 298 3.35 4.86 21.15
C PHE A 298 2.65 3.51 21.41
N TYR A 299 3.41 2.41 21.46
CA TYR A 299 2.88 1.04 21.51
C TYR A 299 3.19 0.28 22.79
N LYS A 300 3.73 0.96 23.80
CA LYS A 300 3.83 0.46 25.19
C LYS A 300 2.54 0.55 25.95
#